data_c32ae524bc37b9bb2cd538bcfc93bb26
#
_entry.id   c32ae524bc37b9bb2cd538bcfc93bb26
#
_cell.length_a   1.000
_cell.length_b   1.000
_cell.length_c   1.000
_cell.angle_alpha   90.00
_cell.angle_beta   90.00
_cell.angle_gamma   90.00
#
_symmetry.space_group_name_H-M   'P 1'
#
loop_
_entity.id
_entity.type
_entity.pdbx_description
1 polymer ?
#
loop_
_entity_poly.entity_id
_entity_poly.type
_entity_poly.pdbx_seq_one_letter_code
_entity_poly.pdbx_strand_id
1 'polypeptide(L)'
;MPRLPDRFDLWIRKARDCPDPARQLDYILGAMMALPAWYFLNVGTREKPQPATGEIEGERVLLVFSDADRVIEAAGEAKFPAAPPVISVPAPAALTECLGPGLLRCDALLVNPGEDAAVIPREQLAAFEREWRARDGAAGSGFWIPNLTSEEEDFWQQHGL
;
A
#
# COMPACT_ATOMS: atom_id res chain seq x y z
N MET A 1 -0.76 -19.96 -13.04
CA MET A 1 -1.06 -20.48 -11.70
C MET A 1 -1.54 -19.36 -10.80
N PRO A 2 -2.63 -19.54 -10.06
CA PRO A 2 -2.99 -18.55 -9.06
C PRO A 2 -1.90 -18.46 -8.00
N ARG A 3 -1.60 -17.25 -7.58
CA ARG A 3 -0.65 -16.98 -6.52
C ARG A 3 -1.20 -17.47 -5.18
N LEU A 4 -0.36 -18.13 -4.39
CA LEU A 4 -0.75 -18.46 -3.03
C LEU A 4 -0.87 -17.18 -2.20
N PRO A 5 -1.87 -17.08 -1.32
CA PRO A 5 -2.01 -15.93 -0.43
C PRO A 5 -0.76 -15.77 0.44
N ASP A 6 -0.22 -14.57 0.47
CA ASP A 6 0.86 -14.22 1.40
C ASP A 6 0.28 -13.58 2.68
N ARG A 7 1.16 -13.19 3.59
CA ARG A 7 0.74 -12.58 4.86
C ARG A 7 -0.01 -11.26 4.65
N PHE A 8 0.36 -10.50 3.64
CA PHE A 8 -0.34 -9.27 3.30
C PHE A 8 -1.78 -9.56 2.85
N ASP A 9 -1.98 -10.59 2.04
CA ASP A 9 -3.33 -11.01 1.61
C ASP A 9 -4.20 -11.41 2.81
N LEU A 10 -3.63 -12.01 3.83
CA LEU A 10 -4.36 -12.33 5.06
C LEU A 10 -4.88 -11.07 5.75
N TRP A 11 -4.10 -10.00 5.74
CA TRP A 11 -4.51 -8.71 6.31
C TRP A 11 -5.62 -8.05 5.49
N ILE A 12 -5.55 -8.15 4.17
CA ILE A 12 -6.64 -7.66 3.30
C ILE A 12 -7.94 -8.40 3.61
N ARG A 13 -7.88 -9.71 3.80
CA ARG A 13 -9.06 -10.53 4.15
C ARG A 13 -9.60 -10.17 5.54
N LYS A 14 -8.71 -9.99 6.52
CA LYS A 14 -9.13 -9.54 7.85
C LYS A 14 -9.80 -8.18 7.80
N ALA A 15 -9.29 -7.26 6.99
CA ALA A 15 -9.90 -5.96 6.79
C ALA A 15 -11.33 -6.08 6.23
N ARG A 16 -11.55 -6.97 5.28
CA ARG A 16 -12.89 -7.20 4.70
C ARG A 16 -13.91 -7.68 5.73
N ASP A 17 -13.46 -8.46 6.71
CA ASP A 17 -14.33 -8.97 7.76
C ASP A 17 -14.66 -7.91 8.81
N CYS A 18 -13.96 -6.79 8.82
CA CYS A 18 -14.22 -5.70 9.75
C CYS A 18 -15.48 -4.93 9.31
N PRO A 19 -16.49 -4.74 10.19
CA PRO A 19 -17.74 -4.06 9.83
C PRO A 19 -17.60 -2.55 9.65
N ASP A 20 -16.53 -1.94 10.17
CA ASP A 20 -16.29 -0.50 10.06
C ASP A 20 -15.39 -0.21 8.83
N PRO A 21 -15.90 0.50 7.80
CA PRO A 21 -15.10 0.80 6.61
C PRO A 21 -13.82 1.59 6.88
N ALA A 22 -13.85 2.55 7.80
CA ALA A 22 -12.65 3.31 8.17
C ALA A 22 -11.59 2.41 8.82
N ARG A 23 -12.03 1.48 9.67
CA ARG A 23 -11.14 0.53 10.33
C ARG A 23 -10.53 -0.47 9.34
N GLN A 24 -11.27 -0.87 8.30
CA GLN A 24 -10.75 -1.69 7.22
C GLN A 24 -9.53 -1.05 6.57
N LEU A 25 -9.62 0.25 6.27
CA LEU A 25 -8.53 1.00 5.66
C LEU A 25 -7.34 1.13 6.61
N ASP A 26 -7.57 1.28 7.90
CA ASP A 26 -6.51 1.30 8.91
C ASP A 26 -5.73 -0.01 8.93
N TYR A 27 -6.41 -1.17 8.85
CA TYR A 27 -5.74 -2.47 8.79
C TYR A 27 -4.83 -2.58 7.57
N ILE A 28 -5.30 -2.15 6.42
CA ILE A 28 -4.53 -2.20 5.17
C ILE A 28 -3.30 -1.28 5.28
N LEU A 29 -3.49 -0.05 5.74
CA LEU A 29 -2.40 0.91 5.91
C LEU A 29 -1.40 0.45 6.97
N GLY A 30 -1.86 -0.11 8.08
CA GLY A 30 -0.98 -0.67 9.10
C GLY A 30 -0.09 -1.79 8.55
N ALA A 31 -0.66 -2.67 7.75
CA ALA A 31 0.10 -3.73 7.09
C ALA A 31 1.08 -3.15 6.07
N MET A 32 0.68 -2.14 5.30
CA MET A 32 1.55 -1.48 4.34
C MET A 32 2.74 -0.77 5.01
N MET A 33 2.52 -0.14 6.16
CA MET A 33 3.59 0.52 6.91
C MET A 33 4.58 -0.48 7.52
N ALA A 34 4.18 -1.73 7.71
CA ALA A 34 5.06 -2.79 8.17
C ALA A 34 5.90 -3.41 7.05
N LEU A 35 5.61 -3.12 5.79
CA LEU A 35 6.42 -3.57 4.66
C LEU A 35 7.76 -2.81 4.65
N PRO A 36 8.84 -3.44 4.15
CA PRO A 36 10.12 -2.73 4.01
C PRO A 36 10.03 -1.60 3.00
N ALA A 37 9.19 -1.73 1.98
CA ALA A 37 8.98 -0.73 0.95
C ALA A 37 7.60 -0.88 0.32
N TRP A 38 7.16 0.18 -0.35
CA TRP A 38 6.03 0.12 -1.28
C TRP A 38 6.60 0.05 -2.69
N TYR A 39 5.94 -0.69 -3.55
CA TYR A 39 6.42 -0.99 -4.89
C TYR A 39 5.45 -0.45 -5.92
N PHE A 40 5.99 0.13 -6.97
CA PHE A 40 5.22 0.77 -8.04
C PHE A 40 5.70 0.26 -9.38
N LEU A 41 4.79 0.14 -10.33
CA LEU A 41 5.13 -0.20 -11.70
C LEU A 41 5.68 1.03 -12.42
N ASN A 42 6.89 0.92 -12.97
CA ASN A 42 7.48 2.00 -13.75
C ASN A 42 7.00 1.92 -15.20
N VAL A 43 6.22 2.91 -15.62
CA VAL A 43 5.77 3.06 -17.01
C VAL A 43 6.55 4.13 -17.76
N GLY A 44 7.53 4.74 -17.10
CA GLY A 44 8.46 5.69 -17.69
C GLY A 44 9.74 5.02 -18.18
N THR A 45 10.84 5.76 -18.16
CA THR A 45 12.17 5.26 -18.52
C THR A 45 13.04 5.10 -17.27
N ARG A 46 14.24 4.56 -17.45
CA ARG A 46 15.21 4.46 -16.37
C ARG A 46 15.63 5.84 -15.85
N GLU A 47 15.80 6.79 -16.77
CA GLU A 47 16.22 8.17 -16.44
C GLU A 47 15.08 9.01 -15.91
N LYS A 48 13.83 8.70 -16.34
CA LYS A 48 12.62 9.40 -15.90
C LYS A 48 11.58 8.37 -15.48
N PRO A 49 11.74 7.77 -14.30
CA PRO A 49 10.77 6.79 -13.81
C PRO A 49 9.42 7.46 -13.58
N GLN A 50 8.36 6.72 -13.87
CA GLN A 50 7.00 7.22 -13.71
C GLN A 50 6.10 6.08 -13.22
N PRO A 51 5.48 6.23 -12.05
CA PRO A 51 4.61 5.17 -11.52
C PRO A 51 3.33 5.07 -12.33
N ALA A 52 2.85 3.85 -12.50
CA ALA A 52 1.60 3.59 -13.19
C ALA A 52 0.42 4.16 -12.39
N THR A 53 -0.50 4.78 -13.09
CA THR A 53 -1.73 5.32 -12.51
C THR A 53 -2.93 4.83 -13.30
N GLY A 54 -4.10 4.91 -12.69
CA GLY A 54 -5.37 4.65 -13.33
C GLY A 54 -6.37 5.72 -12.97
N GLU A 55 -7.62 5.49 -13.32
CA GLU A 55 -8.72 6.38 -13.01
C GLU A 55 -9.91 5.56 -12.53
N ILE A 56 -10.48 5.95 -11.39
CA ILE A 56 -11.68 5.36 -10.83
C ILE A 56 -12.64 6.50 -10.50
N GLU A 57 -13.81 6.50 -11.13
CA GLU A 57 -14.84 7.51 -10.93
C GLU A 57 -14.34 8.96 -11.11
N GLY A 58 -13.46 9.17 -12.09
CA GLY A 58 -12.88 10.48 -12.37
C GLY A 58 -11.69 10.88 -11.50
N GLU A 59 -11.34 10.08 -10.50
CA GLU A 59 -10.19 10.34 -9.63
C GLU A 59 -8.96 9.57 -10.08
N ARG A 60 -7.81 10.24 -10.00
CA ARG A 60 -6.52 9.60 -10.30
C ARG A 60 -6.12 8.67 -9.16
N VAL A 61 -5.92 7.40 -9.47
CA VAL A 61 -5.42 6.43 -8.52
C VAL A 61 -3.99 6.02 -8.87
N LEU A 62 -3.16 5.91 -7.85
CA LEU A 62 -1.79 5.42 -7.97
C LEU A 62 -1.78 3.93 -7.65
N LEU A 63 -1.25 3.11 -8.56
CA LEU A 63 -1.15 1.68 -8.34
C LEU A 63 0.05 1.38 -7.44
N VAL A 64 -0.20 0.71 -6.32
CA VAL A 64 0.83 0.32 -5.36
C VAL A 64 0.75 -1.18 -5.09
N PHE A 65 1.91 -1.81 -4.94
CA PHE A 65 2.03 -3.26 -4.76
C PHE A 65 2.77 -3.56 -3.46
N SER A 66 2.38 -4.64 -2.81
CA SER A 66 2.99 -5.07 -1.55
C SER A 66 4.33 -5.77 -1.72
N ASP A 67 4.68 -6.19 -2.93
CA ASP A 67 5.97 -6.81 -3.25
C ASP A 67 6.35 -6.61 -4.72
N ALA A 68 7.63 -6.81 -5.01
CA ALA A 68 8.18 -6.62 -6.34
C ALA A 68 7.66 -7.65 -7.35
N ASP A 69 7.38 -8.87 -6.93
CA ASP A 69 6.91 -9.93 -7.84
C ASP A 69 5.55 -9.58 -8.44
N ARG A 70 4.69 -8.95 -7.67
CA ARG A 70 3.39 -8.47 -8.16
C ARG A 70 3.55 -7.41 -9.23
N VAL A 71 4.55 -6.52 -9.09
CA VAL A 71 4.87 -5.51 -10.11
C VAL A 71 5.33 -6.19 -11.39
N ILE A 72 6.21 -7.16 -11.28
CA ILE A 72 6.77 -7.88 -12.43
C ILE A 72 5.67 -8.63 -13.18
N GLU A 73 4.76 -9.28 -12.47
CA GLU A 73 3.59 -9.94 -13.06
C GLU A 73 2.71 -8.94 -13.83
N ALA A 74 2.43 -7.80 -13.22
CA ALA A 74 1.64 -6.74 -13.87
C ALA A 74 2.33 -6.18 -15.11
N ALA A 75 3.66 -5.99 -15.05
CA ALA A 75 4.46 -5.53 -16.18
C ALA A 75 4.41 -6.53 -17.36
N GLY A 76 4.49 -7.83 -17.06
CA GLY A 76 4.40 -8.88 -18.06
C GLY A 76 3.05 -8.91 -18.78
N GLU A 77 1.97 -8.76 -18.04
CA GLU A 77 0.61 -8.72 -18.60
C GLU A 77 0.39 -7.49 -19.49
N ALA A 78 0.92 -6.34 -19.07
CA ALA A 78 0.72 -5.07 -19.75
C ALA A 78 1.70 -4.79 -20.89
N LYS A 79 2.74 -5.62 -21.04
CA LYS A 79 3.78 -5.50 -22.08
C LYS A 79 4.46 -4.12 -22.11
N PHE A 80 4.76 -3.55 -20.96
CA PHE A 80 5.48 -2.29 -20.89
C PHE A 80 6.96 -2.50 -21.24
N PRO A 81 7.52 -1.66 -22.13
CA PRO A 81 8.89 -1.86 -22.63
C PRO A 81 9.99 -1.35 -21.68
N ALA A 82 9.63 -0.76 -20.56
CA ALA A 82 10.61 -0.11 -19.72
C ALA A 82 11.39 -1.09 -18.82
N ALA A 83 12.67 -0.89 -18.74
CA ALA A 83 13.53 -1.45 -17.72
C ALA A 83 13.93 -0.32 -16.77
N PRO A 84 14.11 -0.52 -15.46
CA PRO A 84 13.55 -1.61 -14.67
C PRO A 84 12.04 -1.41 -14.42
N PRO A 85 11.26 -2.50 -14.31
CA PRO A 85 9.81 -2.34 -14.15
C PRO A 85 9.38 -1.90 -12.75
N VAL A 86 10.27 -1.94 -11.77
CA VAL A 86 9.93 -1.73 -10.36
C VAL A 86 10.53 -0.43 -9.83
N ILE A 87 9.67 0.41 -9.23
CA ILE A 87 10.08 1.54 -8.39
C ILE A 87 9.82 1.11 -6.94
N SER A 88 10.83 1.23 -6.08
CA SER A 88 10.76 0.85 -4.68
C SER A 88 11.00 2.06 -3.79
N VAL A 89 10.09 2.34 -2.85
CA VAL A 89 10.21 3.46 -1.91
C VAL A 89 9.95 2.94 -0.50
N PRO A 90 10.85 3.21 0.47
CA PRO A 90 10.62 2.79 1.86
C PRO A 90 9.25 3.23 2.37
N ALA A 91 8.58 2.38 3.13
CA ALA A 91 7.18 2.59 3.52
C ALA A 91 6.88 3.96 4.14
N PRO A 92 7.65 4.46 5.13
CA PRO A 92 7.38 5.78 5.70
C PRO A 92 7.51 6.92 4.68
N ALA A 93 8.56 6.88 3.85
CA ALA A 93 8.77 7.88 2.80
C ALA A 93 7.69 7.82 1.73
N ALA A 94 7.24 6.63 1.36
CA ALA A 94 6.18 6.45 0.37
C ALA A 94 4.87 7.11 0.80
N LEU A 95 4.46 6.92 2.05
CA LEU A 95 3.26 7.55 2.60
C LEU A 95 3.35 9.07 2.52
N THR A 96 4.47 9.64 2.95
CA THR A 96 4.70 11.07 2.91
C THR A 96 4.69 11.61 1.47
N GLU A 97 5.33 10.91 0.55
CA GLU A 97 5.38 11.33 -0.86
C GLU A 97 4.03 11.26 -1.56
N CYS A 98 3.19 10.28 -1.21
CA CYS A 98 1.82 10.19 -1.75
C CYS A 98 0.97 11.41 -1.37
N LEU A 99 1.25 12.01 -0.23
CA LEU A 99 0.55 13.21 0.26
C LEU A 99 1.20 14.52 -0.18
N GLY A 100 2.41 14.45 -0.73
CA GLY A 100 3.15 15.62 -1.21
C GLY A 100 2.85 15.98 -2.66
N PRO A 101 3.54 17.01 -3.19
CA PRO A 101 3.33 17.46 -4.58
C PRO A 101 4.17 16.70 -5.60
N GLY A 102 4.93 15.69 -5.19
CA GLY A 102 5.90 15.00 -6.04
C GLY A 102 5.33 13.91 -6.92
N LEU A 103 6.20 13.02 -7.37
CA LEU A 103 5.91 11.96 -8.34
C LEU A 103 4.81 11.00 -7.87
N LEU A 104 4.75 10.71 -6.58
CA LEU A 104 3.77 9.77 -6.00
C LEU A 104 2.46 10.44 -5.58
N ARG A 105 2.28 11.73 -5.84
CA ARG A 105 1.04 12.41 -5.50
C ARG A 105 -0.16 11.73 -6.15
N CYS A 106 -1.19 11.45 -5.35
CA CYS A 106 -2.39 10.77 -5.82
C CYS A 106 -3.65 11.25 -5.08
N ASP A 107 -4.79 11.03 -5.68
CA ASP A 107 -6.10 11.25 -5.05
C ASP A 107 -6.53 10.02 -4.25
N ALA A 108 -6.06 8.85 -4.66
CA ALA A 108 -6.27 7.59 -3.97
C ALA A 108 -5.17 6.59 -4.31
N LEU A 109 -4.96 5.59 -3.46
CA LEU A 109 -4.12 4.42 -3.76
C LEU A 109 -5.02 3.25 -4.17
N LEU A 110 -4.60 2.54 -5.20
CA LEU A 110 -5.16 1.22 -5.54
C LEU A 110 -4.11 0.18 -5.14
N VAL A 111 -4.39 -0.53 -4.06
CA VAL A 111 -3.46 -1.50 -3.47
C VAL A 111 -3.66 -2.87 -4.10
N ASN A 112 -2.57 -3.45 -4.62
CA ASN A 112 -2.56 -4.77 -5.26
C ASN A 112 -3.68 -4.93 -6.28
N PRO A 113 -3.63 -4.20 -7.41
CA PRO A 113 -4.65 -4.30 -8.45
C PRO A 113 -4.95 -5.75 -8.83
N GLY A 114 -6.21 -6.11 -8.91
CA GLY A 114 -6.66 -7.46 -9.18
C GLY A 114 -7.83 -7.86 -8.29
N GLU A 115 -7.95 -9.16 -8.01
CA GLU A 115 -9.09 -9.74 -7.30
C GLU A 115 -9.24 -9.21 -5.86
N ASP A 116 -8.13 -9.00 -5.18
CA ASP A 116 -8.09 -8.55 -3.77
C ASP A 116 -7.68 -7.07 -3.65
N ALA A 117 -7.99 -6.26 -4.64
CA ALA A 117 -7.64 -4.84 -4.65
C ALA A 117 -8.39 -4.04 -3.59
N ALA A 118 -7.71 -3.04 -3.03
CA ALA A 118 -8.32 -2.10 -2.09
C ALA A 118 -8.01 -0.67 -2.53
N VAL A 119 -8.99 0.23 -2.39
CA VAL A 119 -8.84 1.66 -2.72
C VAL A 119 -8.78 2.44 -1.42
N ILE A 120 -7.73 3.25 -1.27
CA ILE A 120 -7.55 4.09 -0.08
C ILE A 120 -7.57 5.55 -0.53
N PRO A 121 -8.63 6.32 -0.19
CA PRO A 121 -8.72 7.73 -0.54
C PRO A 121 -7.62 8.57 0.13
N ARG A 122 -7.23 9.66 -0.52
CA ARG A 122 -6.23 10.59 0.01
C ARG A 122 -6.57 11.10 1.41
N GLU A 123 -7.84 11.35 1.69
CA GLU A 123 -8.29 11.81 3.01
C GLU A 123 -7.96 10.80 4.10
N GLN A 124 -8.13 9.51 3.82
CA GLN A 124 -7.79 8.45 4.74
C GLN A 124 -6.29 8.31 4.93
N LEU A 125 -5.51 8.46 3.85
CA LEU A 125 -4.05 8.49 3.93
C LEU A 125 -3.57 9.62 4.83
N ALA A 126 -4.12 10.81 4.66
CA ALA A 126 -3.75 11.99 5.46
C ALA A 126 -4.12 11.82 6.93
N ALA A 127 -5.30 11.28 7.21
CA ALA A 127 -5.76 11.01 8.57
C ALA A 127 -4.84 9.98 9.26
N PHE A 128 -4.52 8.90 8.56
CA PHE A 128 -3.63 7.87 9.07
C PHE A 128 -2.22 8.43 9.34
N GLU A 129 -1.68 9.22 8.43
CA GLU A 129 -0.34 9.81 8.61
C GLU A 129 -0.27 10.70 9.84
N ARG A 130 -1.30 11.53 10.09
CA ARG A 130 -1.33 12.39 11.28
C ARG A 130 -1.29 11.55 12.56
N GLU A 131 -2.10 10.52 12.64
CA GLU A 131 -2.14 9.62 13.80
C GLU A 131 -0.83 8.84 13.94
N TRP A 132 -0.28 8.38 12.83
CA TRP A 132 0.99 7.64 12.81
C TRP A 132 2.16 8.50 13.30
N ARG A 133 2.23 9.77 12.89
CA ARG A 133 3.27 10.70 13.36
C ARG A 133 3.11 11.04 14.85
N ALA A 134 1.90 11.07 15.34
CA ALA A 134 1.58 11.41 16.75
C ALA A 134 1.70 10.19 17.69
N ARG A 135 1.90 8.97 17.16
CA ARG A 135 1.94 7.78 17.99
C ARG A 135 3.10 7.78 18.99
N ASP A 136 2.85 7.25 20.17
CA ASP A 136 3.88 7.07 21.19
C ASP A 136 4.82 5.92 20.84
N GLY A 137 6.10 6.03 21.19
CA GLY A 137 7.08 4.98 20.93
C GLY A 137 7.41 4.78 19.47
N ALA A 138 7.35 5.83 18.69
CA ALA A 138 7.40 5.86 17.22
C ALA A 138 8.68 5.32 16.58
N ALA A 139 9.60 4.76 17.31
CA ALA A 139 10.92 4.38 16.80
C ALA A 139 10.97 3.01 16.12
N GLY A 140 9.83 2.38 15.85
CA GLY A 140 9.81 1.03 15.30
C GLY A 140 9.20 0.93 13.91
N SER A 141 9.82 0.12 13.06
CA SER A 141 9.16 -0.46 11.91
C SER A 141 8.28 -1.60 12.41
N GLY A 142 7.00 -1.58 12.09
CA GLY A 142 6.10 -2.64 12.48
C GLY A 142 4.66 -2.24 12.27
N PHE A 143 3.76 -3.19 12.49
CA PHE A 143 2.34 -2.94 12.39
C PHE A 143 1.89 -1.99 13.49
N TRP A 144 1.22 -0.93 13.09
CA TRP A 144 0.56 -0.01 14.00
C TRP A 144 -0.68 0.57 13.32
N ILE A 145 -1.74 0.71 14.08
CA ILE A 145 -2.95 1.39 13.63
C ILE A 145 -3.48 2.27 14.76
N PRO A 146 -4.27 3.31 14.46
CA PRO A 146 -4.91 4.10 15.50
C PRO A 146 -5.78 3.23 16.41
N ASN A 147 -5.66 3.45 17.73
CA ASN A 147 -6.44 2.70 18.73
C ASN A 147 -6.23 1.17 18.66
N LEU A 148 -4.99 0.76 18.45
CA LEU A 148 -4.62 -0.66 18.40
C LEU A 148 -5.06 -1.39 19.67
N THR A 149 -5.84 -2.46 19.51
CA THR A 149 -6.28 -3.30 20.62
C THR A 149 -5.31 -4.45 20.85
N SER A 150 -5.37 -5.06 22.05
CA SER A 150 -4.56 -6.23 22.38
C SER A 150 -4.86 -7.41 21.47
N GLU A 151 -6.13 -7.59 21.10
CA GLU A 151 -6.55 -8.65 20.17
C GLU A 151 -5.95 -8.46 18.77
N GLU A 152 -5.94 -7.23 18.27
CA GLU A 152 -5.32 -6.89 16.99
C GLU A 152 -3.81 -7.08 17.03
N GLU A 153 -3.17 -6.70 18.12
CA GLU A 153 -1.74 -6.93 18.32
C GLU A 153 -1.39 -8.41 18.34
N ASP A 154 -2.18 -9.23 19.04
CA ASP A 154 -2.01 -10.68 19.07
C ASP A 154 -2.16 -11.29 17.69
N PHE A 155 -3.13 -10.85 16.92
CA PHE A 155 -3.31 -11.28 15.53
C PHE A 155 -2.07 -10.95 14.69
N TRP A 156 -1.52 -9.75 14.84
CA TRP A 156 -0.30 -9.34 14.17
C TRP A 156 0.89 -10.23 14.53
N GLN A 157 1.06 -10.54 15.82
CA GLN A 157 2.13 -11.40 16.30
C GLN A 157 2.07 -12.80 15.65
N GLN A 158 0.87 -13.32 15.43
CA GLN A 158 0.67 -14.64 14.82
C GLN A 158 0.83 -14.63 13.29
N HIS A 159 0.42 -13.54 12.62
CA HIS A 159 0.30 -13.47 11.17
C HIS A 159 1.07 -12.30 10.53
N GLY A 160 1.92 -11.63 11.28
CA GLY A 160 2.69 -10.48 10.81
C GLY A 160 3.64 -10.78 9.66
N LEU A 161 3.99 -9.75 8.93
CA LEU A 161 4.86 -9.79 7.74
C LEU A 161 6.33 -10.04 8.08
#